data_92ad2a0d5340e0b43dc8ddf75dc9d19d
#
_entry.id   92ad2a0d5340e0b43dc8ddf75dc9d19d
#
_cell.length_a   1.000
_cell.length_b   1.000
_cell.length_c   1.000
_cell.angle_alpha   90.00
_cell.angle_beta   90.00
_cell.angle_gamma   90.00
#
_symmetry.space_group_name_H-M   'P 1'
#
loop_
_entity.id
_entity.type
_entity.pdbx_description
1 polymer ?
#
loop_
_entity_poly.entity_id
_entity_poly.type
_entity_poly.pdbx_seq_one_letter_code
_entity_poly.pdbx_strand_id
1 'polypeptide(L)'
;ITAGALVSMIWNRPEMSLFIDLGTNGELVFGNSEFLMSCACSAGPAFEGGDISCGMRATDGAVEACTIDKETMEPSMTVVGGTAPAGICGSGIIDVIAELFRCGIINGKGKFVREGARILHDEHGMGSYVLAWQKDTGGVKDVVINEVDIDNFIRAKGAIFSATQTMLASLGFDASVIERVYVAGGIGSGINMKNAVTIGMFPDIPLENFHYIGNSSQTGAYAMLLSSQAREKVFELGRSMTYLELSNEPGYMDEFVAACFLPHTDGGLFPSVQIG
;
A
#
# COMPACT_ATOMS: atom_id res chain seq x y z
N ILE A 1 5.01 15.01 6.25
CA ILE A 1 6.25 14.25 6.33
C ILE A 1 7.06 14.59 7.59
N THR A 2 7.35 15.87 7.92
CA THR A 2 8.13 16.26 9.11
C THR A 2 7.45 15.90 10.44
N ALA A 3 6.11 16.02 10.49
CA ALA A 3 5.31 15.58 11.63
C ALA A 3 5.41 14.06 11.82
N GLY A 4 5.39 13.30 10.73
CA GLY A 4 5.58 11.84 10.73
C GLY A 4 6.99 11.45 11.18
N ALA A 5 8.02 12.13 10.70
CA ALA A 5 9.40 11.93 11.15
C ALA A 5 9.55 12.22 12.64
N LEU A 6 8.87 13.24 13.17
CA LEU A 6 8.83 13.52 14.61
C LEU A 6 8.23 12.35 15.39
N VAL A 7 7.06 11.88 14.99
CA VAL A 7 6.27 10.86 15.72
C VAL A 7 6.94 9.49 15.65
N SER A 8 7.48 9.09 14.50
CA SER A 8 8.21 7.82 14.34
C SER A 8 9.51 7.77 15.13
N MET A 9 10.02 8.92 15.57
CA MET A 9 11.32 9.05 16.27
C MET A 9 12.50 8.53 15.44
N ILE A 10 12.38 8.43 14.12
CA ILE A 10 13.42 7.95 13.20
C ILE A 10 14.72 8.76 13.35
N TRP A 11 14.60 10.04 13.64
CA TRP A 11 15.70 10.97 13.85
C TRP A 11 16.51 10.74 15.14
N ASN A 12 16.02 9.91 16.04
CA ASN A 12 16.61 9.68 17.37
C ASN A 12 16.97 8.21 17.61
N ARG A 13 17.07 7.42 16.56
CA ARG A 13 17.37 5.99 16.62
C ARG A 13 18.57 5.67 15.75
N PRO A 14 19.47 4.75 16.16
CA PRO A 14 20.58 4.32 15.34
C PRO A 14 20.16 3.36 14.23
N GLU A 15 19.02 2.65 14.38
CA GLU A 15 18.55 1.64 13.43
C GLU A 15 18.11 2.29 12.11
N MET A 16 18.57 1.72 11.01
CA MET A 16 18.14 2.15 9.68
C MET A 16 16.65 1.92 9.50
N SER A 17 15.92 2.98 9.32
CA SER A 17 14.47 2.96 9.32
C SER A 17 13.89 3.60 8.06
N LEU A 18 12.76 3.06 7.61
CA LEU A 18 11.94 3.62 6.55
C LEU A 18 10.60 4.08 7.15
N PHE A 19 10.24 5.32 6.95
CA PHE A 19 8.92 5.85 7.28
C PHE A 19 8.14 6.10 5.98
N ILE A 20 6.90 5.65 5.93
CA ILE A 20 5.99 5.80 4.78
C ILE A 20 4.67 6.35 5.29
N ASP A 21 4.26 7.54 4.82
CA ASP A 21 2.91 8.08 5.03
C ASP A 21 2.09 7.83 3.76
N LEU A 22 1.01 7.06 3.91
CA LEU A 22 0.16 6.63 2.81
C LEU A 22 -1.09 7.50 2.73
N GLY A 23 -1.17 8.31 1.71
CA GLY A 23 -2.32 9.12 1.34
C GLY A 23 -2.46 9.17 -0.17
N THR A 24 -3.09 10.21 -0.69
CA THR A 24 -3.15 10.50 -2.14
C THR A 24 -1.75 10.65 -2.74
N ASN A 25 -0.80 11.13 -1.94
CA ASN A 25 0.63 11.01 -2.22
C ASN A 25 1.24 9.98 -1.25
N GLY A 26 2.38 9.41 -1.64
CA GLY A 26 3.24 8.67 -0.74
C GLY A 26 4.42 9.54 -0.35
N GLU A 27 4.56 9.86 0.93
CA GLU A 27 5.73 10.55 1.46
C GLU A 27 6.61 9.56 2.22
N LEU A 28 7.91 9.56 1.88
CA LEU A 28 8.88 8.64 2.45
C LEU A 28 10.00 9.39 3.16
N VAL A 29 10.49 8.81 4.27
CA VAL A 29 11.73 9.22 4.94
C VAL A 29 12.55 7.98 5.22
N PHE A 30 13.79 7.98 4.84
CA PHE A 30 14.75 6.90 5.12
C PHE A 30 15.99 7.45 5.83
N GLY A 31 16.51 6.69 6.77
CA GLY A 31 17.74 7.01 7.51
C GLY A 31 17.67 6.63 8.98
N ASN A 32 18.40 7.36 9.77
CA ASN A 32 18.54 7.15 11.22
C ASN A 32 18.91 8.45 11.94
N SER A 33 19.50 8.36 13.12
CA SER A 33 19.95 9.54 13.88
C SER A 33 21.12 10.31 13.24
N GLU A 34 21.80 9.75 12.25
CA GLU A 34 22.95 10.38 11.59
C GLU A 34 22.55 11.17 10.35
N PHE A 35 21.57 10.67 9.59
CA PHE A 35 21.06 11.33 8.40
C PHE A 35 19.60 10.98 8.15
N LEU A 36 18.89 11.85 7.45
CA LEU A 36 17.54 11.59 6.95
C LEU A 36 17.44 12.07 5.50
N MET A 37 16.91 11.20 4.64
CA MET A 37 16.55 11.52 3.28
C MET A 37 15.02 11.39 3.13
N SER A 38 14.42 12.27 2.35
CA SER A 38 12.98 12.26 2.11
C SER A 38 12.67 12.37 0.63
N CYS A 39 11.58 11.75 0.20
CA CYS A 39 11.01 11.96 -1.13
C CYS A 39 9.49 11.92 -1.07
N ALA A 40 8.83 12.26 -2.17
CA ALA A 40 7.41 12.12 -2.36
C ALA A 40 7.13 11.49 -3.73
N CYS A 41 6.11 10.62 -3.78
CA CYS A 41 5.63 10.00 -5.01
C CYS A 41 4.11 10.20 -5.18
N SER A 42 3.65 10.21 -6.42
CA SER A 42 2.23 10.35 -6.74
C SER A 42 1.57 8.97 -6.78
N ALA A 43 1.11 8.48 -5.64
CA ALA A 43 0.43 7.19 -5.54
C ALA A 43 -1.01 7.24 -6.09
N GLY A 44 -1.65 8.41 -6.05
CA GLY A 44 -3.06 8.58 -6.41
C GLY A 44 -4.03 8.10 -5.32
N PRO A 45 -5.34 8.24 -5.53
CA PRO A 45 -6.34 8.02 -4.49
C PRO A 45 -6.76 6.55 -4.31
N ALA A 46 -6.13 5.59 -5.01
CA ALA A 46 -6.55 4.18 -5.00
C ALA A 46 -6.53 3.56 -3.61
N PHE A 47 -5.56 3.94 -2.76
CA PHE A 47 -5.49 3.48 -1.37
C PHE A 47 -6.63 3.99 -0.49
N GLU A 48 -7.30 5.07 -0.88
CA GLU A 48 -8.47 5.63 -0.20
C GLU A 48 -9.78 5.16 -0.84
N GLY A 49 -9.72 4.21 -1.79
CA GLY A 49 -10.86 3.73 -2.57
C GLY A 49 -11.24 4.63 -3.75
N GLY A 50 -10.48 5.70 -4.01
CA GLY A 50 -10.64 6.53 -5.19
C GLY A 50 -10.17 5.79 -6.46
N ASP A 51 -10.79 6.09 -7.60
CA ASP A 51 -10.51 5.45 -8.89
C ASP A 51 -10.70 3.92 -8.90
N ILE A 52 -11.44 3.38 -7.92
CA ILE A 52 -11.86 1.99 -7.79
C ILE A 52 -13.38 1.93 -7.88
N SER A 53 -13.93 1.11 -8.77
CA SER A 53 -15.37 1.09 -9.12
C SER A 53 -16.29 0.86 -7.92
N CYS A 54 -15.91 0.00 -6.99
CA CYS A 54 -16.61 -0.26 -5.73
C CYS A 54 -15.79 0.21 -4.52
N GLY A 55 -14.83 1.12 -4.73
CA GLY A 55 -14.02 1.69 -3.67
C GLY A 55 -14.83 2.60 -2.75
N MET A 56 -14.55 2.54 -1.45
CA MET A 56 -15.17 3.40 -0.44
C MET A 56 -14.24 3.61 0.75
N ARG A 57 -14.56 4.58 1.60
CA ARG A 57 -13.87 4.77 2.87
C ARG A 57 -14.20 3.63 3.83
N ALA A 58 -13.35 3.40 4.83
CA ALA A 58 -13.56 2.40 5.89
C ALA A 58 -14.70 2.83 6.83
N THR A 59 -15.94 2.68 6.37
CA THR A 59 -17.20 2.94 7.07
C THR A 59 -18.07 1.71 7.00
N ASP A 60 -19.20 1.71 7.68
CA ASP A 60 -20.14 0.59 7.67
C ASP A 60 -20.44 0.11 6.24
N GLY A 61 -20.34 -1.19 6.01
CA GLY A 61 -20.50 -1.82 4.70
C GLY A 61 -19.21 -1.94 3.88
N ALA A 62 -18.09 -1.37 4.31
CA ALA A 62 -16.81 -1.54 3.62
C ALA A 62 -16.21 -2.92 3.89
N VAL A 63 -15.86 -3.67 2.86
CA VAL A 63 -15.00 -4.85 2.99
C VAL A 63 -13.59 -4.37 3.38
N GLU A 64 -13.14 -4.74 4.57
CA GLU A 64 -11.85 -4.33 5.14
C GLU A 64 -10.79 -5.42 5.11
N ALA A 65 -11.22 -6.70 5.05
CA ALA A 65 -10.35 -7.86 4.92
C ALA A 65 -11.02 -8.92 4.05
N CYS A 66 -10.22 -9.68 3.31
CA CYS A 66 -10.68 -10.75 2.45
C CYS A 66 -9.68 -11.89 2.39
N THR A 67 -10.20 -13.12 2.36
CA THR A 67 -9.46 -14.32 1.94
C THR A 67 -10.25 -15.01 0.84
N ILE A 68 -9.56 -15.69 -0.08
CA ILE A 68 -10.20 -16.40 -1.19
C ILE A 68 -9.80 -17.88 -1.15
N ASP A 69 -10.77 -18.77 -1.16
CA ASP A 69 -10.50 -20.19 -1.29
C ASP A 69 -9.97 -20.48 -2.71
N LYS A 70 -8.80 -21.12 -2.79
CA LYS A 70 -8.09 -21.34 -4.06
C LYS A 70 -8.85 -22.23 -5.03
N GLU A 71 -9.58 -23.23 -4.52
CA GLU A 71 -10.27 -24.23 -5.36
C GLU A 71 -11.62 -23.71 -5.83
N THR A 72 -12.44 -23.21 -4.90
CA THR A 72 -13.80 -22.75 -5.19
C THR A 72 -13.86 -21.31 -5.67
N MET A 73 -12.81 -20.53 -5.44
CA MET A 73 -12.77 -19.08 -5.65
C MET A 73 -13.83 -18.31 -4.85
N GLU A 74 -14.32 -18.89 -3.72
CA GLU A 74 -15.28 -18.22 -2.85
C GLU A 74 -14.55 -17.28 -1.87
N PRO A 75 -15.00 -16.01 -1.74
CA PRO A 75 -14.41 -15.07 -0.80
C PRO A 75 -15.02 -15.24 0.59
N SER A 76 -14.17 -15.09 1.60
CA SER A 76 -14.57 -14.85 2.99
C SER A 76 -14.15 -13.45 3.36
N MET A 77 -15.09 -12.61 3.79
CA MET A 77 -14.90 -11.18 3.97
C MET A 77 -15.20 -10.74 5.41
N THR A 78 -14.40 -9.78 5.90
CA THR A 78 -14.75 -8.97 7.07
C THR A 78 -15.28 -7.63 6.59
N VAL A 79 -16.45 -7.24 7.09
CA VAL A 79 -17.13 -5.99 6.70
C VAL A 79 -17.23 -5.07 7.91
N VAL A 80 -16.83 -3.83 7.78
CA VAL A 80 -16.93 -2.81 8.82
C VAL A 80 -18.39 -2.68 9.28
N GLY A 81 -18.59 -2.66 10.58
CA GLY A 81 -19.92 -2.58 11.19
C GLY A 81 -20.72 -3.89 11.17
N GLY A 82 -20.18 -4.98 10.60
CA GLY A 82 -20.89 -6.27 10.51
C GLY A 82 -22.16 -6.23 9.66
N THR A 83 -22.28 -5.27 8.76
CA THR A 83 -23.42 -5.07 7.85
C THR A 83 -23.20 -5.78 6.53
N ALA A 84 -24.19 -5.72 5.62
CA ALA A 84 -24.03 -6.21 4.26
C ALA A 84 -22.92 -5.41 3.50
N PRO A 85 -22.09 -6.07 2.67
CA PRO A 85 -21.05 -5.40 1.93
C PRO A 85 -21.64 -4.40 0.91
N ALA A 86 -21.09 -3.18 0.89
CA ALA A 86 -21.50 -2.09 0.02
C ALA A 86 -20.37 -1.64 -0.92
N GLY A 87 -19.12 -1.92 -0.55
CA GLY A 87 -17.92 -1.58 -1.32
C GLY A 87 -16.67 -2.12 -0.64
N ILE A 88 -15.50 -1.63 -1.05
CA ILE A 88 -14.20 -2.14 -0.61
C ILE A 88 -13.37 -0.94 -0.14
N CYS A 89 -12.84 -0.96 1.08
CA CYS A 89 -11.90 0.09 1.52
C CYS A 89 -10.45 -0.29 1.18
N GLY A 90 -9.52 0.63 1.42
CA GLY A 90 -8.12 0.47 1.02
C GLY A 90 -7.46 -0.82 1.51
N SER A 91 -7.66 -1.21 2.78
CA SER A 91 -7.15 -2.47 3.31
C SER A 91 -7.77 -3.68 2.63
N GLY A 92 -9.08 -3.64 2.38
CA GLY A 92 -9.79 -4.69 1.64
C GLY A 92 -9.31 -4.82 0.20
N ILE A 93 -8.99 -3.72 -0.49
CA ILE A 93 -8.44 -3.76 -1.85
C ILE A 93 -7.08 -4.46 -1.85
N ILE A 94 -6.21 -4.15 -0.90
CA ILE A 94 -4.91 -4.83 -0.72
C ILE A 94 -5.11 -6.33 -0.56
N ASP A 95 -6.01 -6.73 0.33
CA ASP A 95 -6.29 -8.14 0.61
C ASP A 95 -6.86 -8.86 -0.62
N VAL A 96 -7.86 -8.27 -1.27
CA VAL A 96 -8.49 -8.87 -2.46
C VAL A 96 -7.48 -9.09 -3.58
N ILE A 97 -6.66 -8.08 -3.91
CA ILE A 97 -5.65 -8.21 -4.98
C ILE A 97 -4.57 -9.23 -4.60
N ALA A 98 -4.12 -9.23 -3.35
CA ALA A 98 -3.14 -10.21 -2.87
C ALA A 98 -3.69 -11.65 -2.94
N GLU A 99 -4.93 -11.86 -2.54
CA GLU A 99 -5.57 -13.17 -2.59
C GLU A 99 -5.83 -13.65 -4.03
N LEU A 100 -6.32 -12.77 -4.90
CA LEU A 100 -6.48 -13.08 -6.32
C LEU A 100 -5.15 -13.50 -6.96
N PHE A 101 -4.07 -12.79 -6.63
CA PHE A 101 -2.73 -13.10 -7.12
C PHE A 101 -2.18 -14.39 -6.51
N ARG A 102 -2.25 -14.55 -5.19
CA ARG A 102 -1.80 -15.75 -4.47
C ARG A 102 -2.51 -17.02 -4.93
N CYS A 103 -3.81 -16.94 -5.24
CA CYS A 103 -4.61 -18.05 -5.76
C CYS A 103 -4.41 -18.32 -7.27
N GLY A 104 -3.56 -17.52 -7.95
CA GLY A 104 -3.35 -17.63 -9.39
C GLY A 104 -4.59 -17.31 -10.22
N ILE A 105 -5.52 -16.51 -9.68
CA ILE A 105 -6.72 -16.05 -10.39
C ILE A 105 -6.37 -14.91 -11.33
N ILE A 106 -5.46 -14.03 -10.90
CA ILE A 106 -4.84 -13.01 -11.74
C ILE A 106 -3.35 -13.29 -11.91
N ASN A 107 -2.78 -12.84 -13.04
CA ASN A 107 -1.34 -12.89 -13.28
C ASN A 107 -0.63 -11.64 -12.72
N GLY A 108 0.71 -11.57 -12.88
CA GLY A 108 1.51 -10.43 -12.42
C GLY A 108 1.15 -9.08 -13.07
N LYS A 109 0.37 -9.07 -14.14
CA LYS A 109 -0.15 -7.84 -14.77
C LYS A 109 -1.56 -7.49 -14.29
N GLY A 110 -2.09 -8.22 -13.31
CA GLY A 110 -3.46 -8.00 -12.81
C GLY A 110 -4.56 -8.47 -13.76
N LYS A 111 -4.24 -9.31 -14.76
CA LYS A 111 -5.23 -9.86 -15.71
C LYS A 111 -5.76 -11.18 -15.20
N PHE A 112 -7.07 -11.39 -15.33
CA PHE A 112 -7.69 -12.68 -14.99
C PHE A 112 -7.20 -13.77 -15.93
N VAL A 113 -6.79 -14.91 -15.35
CA VAL A 113 -6.25 -16.07 -16.08
C VAL A 113 -6.97 -17.37 -15.74
N ARG A 114 -7.95 -17.31 -14.85
CA ARG A 114 -8.85 -18.42 -14.51
C ARG A 114 -10.29 -18.04 -14.83
N GLU A 115 -11.09 -19.06 -15.14
CA GLU A 115 -12.53 -18.95 -15.32
C GLU A 115 -13.27 -19.55 -14.10
N GLY A 116 -14.47 -19.04 -13.82
CA GLY A 116 -15.29 -19.53 -12.71
C GLY A 116 -16.54 -18.70 -12.50
N ALA A 117 -17.43 -19.17 -11.62
CA ALA A 117 -18.72 -18.53 -11.37
C ALA A 117 -18.62 -17.07 -10.89
N ARG A 118 -17.46 -16.70 -10.29
CA ARG A 118 -17.22 -15.34 -9.78
C ARG A 118 -16.42 -14.46 -10.74
N ILE A 119 -16.00 -14.99 -11.89
CA ILE A 119 -15.30 -14.24 -12.93
C ILE A 119 -16.31 -13.89 -14.02
N LEU A 120 -16.53 -12.61 -14.23
CA LEU A 120 -17.40 -12.10 -15.28
C LEU A 120 -16.55 -11.34 -16.30
N HIS A 121 -16.97 -11.40 -17.57
CA HIS A 121 -16.35 -10.61 -18.64
C HIS A 121 -17.41 -9.69 -19.24
N ASP A 122 -17.01 -8.46 -19.52
CA ASP A 122 -17.87 -7.51 -20.25
C ASP A 122 -17.83 -7.77 -21.78
N GLU A 123 -18.54 -6.94 -22.54
CA GLU A 123 -18.59 -7.01 -24.00
C GLU A 123 -17.23 -6.79 -24.69
N HIS A 124 -16.25 -6.22 -23.99
CA HIS A 124 -14.89 -6.00 -24.47
C HIS A 124 -13.90 -7.07 -23.96
N GLY A 125 -14.39 -8.06 -23.20
CA GLY A 125 -13.57 -9.13 -22.64
C GLY A 125 -12.81 -8.73 -21.38
N MET A 126 -13.14 -7.58 -20.77
CA MET A 126 -12.51 -7.15 -19.51
C MET A 126 -13.06 -7.98 -18.34
N GLY A 127 -12.15 -8.59 -17.58
CA GLY A 127 -12.49 -9.43 -16.45
C GLY A 127 -12.87 -8.63 -15.19
N SER A 128 -13.75 -9.22 -14.39
CA SER A 128 -14.16 -8.72 -13.08
C SER A 128 -14.37 -9.89 -12.13
N TYR A 129 -13.93 -9.75 -10.88
CA TYR A 129 -14.20 -10.72 -9.82
C TYR A 129 -15.32 -10.19 -8.91
N VAL A 130 -16.34 -11.04 -8.67
CA VAL A 130 -17.49 -10.70 -7.82
C VAL A 130 -17.19 -11.10 -6.37
N LEU A 131 -17.03 -10.11 -5.49
CA LEU A 131 -16.91 -10.32 -4.06
C LEU A 131 -18.26 -10.63 -3.41
N ALA A 132 -19.28 -9.83 -3.72
CA ALA A 132 -20.62 -10.04 -3.22
C ALA A 132 -21.65 -9.79 -4.33
N TRP A 133 -22.60 -10.72 -4.44
CA TRP A 133 -23.72 -10.58 -5.37
C TRP A 133 -24.75 -9.57 -4.86
N GLN A 134 -25.44 -8.88 -5.74
CA GLN A 134 -26.46 -7.89 -5.39
C GLN A 134 -27.46 -8.38 -4.33
N LYS A 135 -27.87 -9.62 -4.40
CA LYS A 135 -28.78 -10.23 -3.42
C LYS A 135 -28.22 -10.26 -1.99
N ASP A 136 -26.88 -10.26 -1.86
CA ASP A 136 -26.17 -10.37 -0.58
C ASP A 136 -25.68 -8.99 -0.10
N THR A 137 -25.72 -7.96 -0.96
CA THR A 137 -25.30 -6.59 -0.62
C THR A 137 -26.38 -5.75 0.04
N GLY A 138 -27.62 -6.20 0.01
CA GLY A 138 -28.78 -5.37 0.40
C GLY A 138 -28.92 -4.10 -0.45
N GLY A 139 -28.15 -3.99 -1.52
CA GLY A 139 -27.96 -2.80 -2.34
C GLY A 139 -28.45 -2.95 -3.76
N VAL A 140 -27.94 -2.05 -4.61
CA VAL A 140 -28.42 -1.85 -5.97
C VAL A 140 -27.60 -2.65 -7.00
N LYS A 141 -26.38 -3.10 -6.64
CA LYS A 141 -25.44 -3.75 -7.55
C LYS A 141 -24.52 -4.74 -6.83
N ASP A 142 -23.85 -5.58 -7.61
CA ASP A 142 -22.77 -6.44 -7.14
C ASP A 142 -21.60 -5.59 -6.63
N VAL A 143 -20.87 -6.09 -5.64
CA VAL A 143 -19.56 -5.56 -5.24
C VAL A 143 -18.49 -6.33 -6.01
N VAL A 144 -17.78 -5.63 -6.88
CA VAL A 144 -16.81 -6.22 -7.80
C VAL A 144 -15.48 -5.48 -7.75
N ILE A 145 -14.42 -6.16 -8.19
CA ILE A 145 -13.14 -5.55 -8.57
C ILE A 145 -12.84 -5.98 -10.01
N ASN A 146 -12.55 -5.04 -10.90
CA ASN A 146 -12.26 -5.30 -12.30
C ASN A 146 -10.78 -5.04 -12.64
N GLU A 147 -10.37 -5.38 -13.86
CA GLU A 147 -8.97 -5.21 -14.29
C GLU A 147 -8.50 -3.76 -14.34
N VAL A 148 -9.41 -2.78 -14.51
CA VAL A 148 -9.06 -1.36 -14.47
C VAL A 148 -8.79 -0.94 -13.04
N ASP A 149 -9.61 -1.39 -12.09
CA ASP A 149 -9.40 -1.14 -10.65
C ASP A 149 -8.04 -1.71 -10.20
N ILE A 150 -7.74 -2.95 -10.64
CA ILE A 150 -6.47 -3.61 -10.33
C ILE A 150 -5.28 -2.85 -10.94
N ASP A 151 -5.39 -2.38 -12.19
CA ASP A 151 -4.33 -1.60 -12.85
C ASP A 151 -4.09 -0.26 -12.15
N ASN A 152 -5.15 0.46 -11.75
CA ASN A 152 -5.05 1.70 -10.96
C ASN A 152 -4.33 1.44 -9.63
N PHE A 153 -4.67 0.34 -8.96
CA PHE A 153 -4.03 -0.03 -7.70
C PHE A 153 -2.56 -0.46 -7.90
N ILE A 154 -2.24 -1.21 -8.95
CA ILE A 154 -0.86 -1.61 -9.29
C ILE A 154 0.03 -0.38 -9.53
N ARG A 155 -0.49 0.66 -10.20
CA ARG A 155 0.25 1.92 -10.38
C ARG A 155 0.49 2.63 -9.05
N ALA A 156 -0.52 2.67 -8.19
CA ALA A 156 -0.39 3.29 -6.87
C ALA A 156 0.67 2.59 -6.01
N LYS A 157 0.65 1.25 -5.92
CA LYS A 157 1.66 0.50 -5.17
C LYS A 157 3.03 0.59 -5.84
N GLY A 158 3.07 0.62 -7.17
CA GLY A 158 4.29 0.78 -7.96
C GLY A 158 5.00 2.10 -7.65
N ALA A 159 4.25 3.19 -7.47
CA ALA A 159 4.81 4.48 -7.09
C ALA A 159 5.48 4.43 -5.70
N ILE A 160 4.88 3.74 -4.72
CA ILE A 160 5.46 3.60 -3.37
C ILE A 160 6.74 2.74 -3.43
N PHE A 161 6.67 1.59 -4.09
CA PHE A 161 7.80 0.66 -4.15
C PHE A 161 8.98 1.26 -4.92
N SER A 162 8.74 1.84 -6.11
CA SER A 162 9.80 2.46 -6.92
C SER A 162 10.44 3.64 -6.20
N ALA A 163 9.68 4.45 -5.47
CA ALA A 163 10.23 5.53 -4.64
C ALA A 163 11.16 4.99 -3.55
N THR A 164 10.76 3.88 -2.90
CA THR A 164 11.59 3.21 -1.88
C THR A 164 12.89 2.70 -2.50
N GLN A 165 12.80 1.94 -3.60
CA GLN A 165 13.98 1.37 -4.27
C GLN A 165 14.93 2.45 -4.80
N THR A 166 14.39 3.49 -5.42
CA THR A 166 15.20 4.59 -5.94
C THR A 166 15.92 5.34 -4.82
N MET A 167 15.23 5.57 -3.68
CA MET A 167 15.85 6.22 -2.53
C MET A 167 16.98 5.38 -1.94
N LEU A 168 16.80 4.07 -1.79
CA LEU A 168 17.84 3.15 -1.33
C LEU A 168 19.02 3.13 -2.31
N ALA A 169 18.75 2.96 -3.60
CA ALA A 169 19.77 2.91 -4.65
C ALA A 169 20.60 4.19 -4.75
N SER A 170 19.99 5.37 -4.55
CA SER A 170 20.70 6.66 -4.56
C SER A 170 21.75 6.77 -3.44
N LEU A 171 21.59 5.98 -2.38
CA LEU A 171 22.52 5.89 -1.25
C LEU A 171 23.45 4.67 -1.34
N GLY A 172 23.31 3.83 -2.39
CA GLY A 172 24.07 2.60 -2.56
C GLY A 172 23.63 1.46 -1.63
N PHE A 173 22.39 1.50 -1.16
CA PHE A 173 21.79 0.48 -0.31
C PHE A 173 20.79 -0.39 -1.07
N ASP A 174 20.46 -1.53 -0.50
CA ASP A 174 19.32 -2.37 -0.84
C ASP A 174 18.37 -2.52 0.38
N ALA A 175 17.25 -3.23 0.19
CA ALA A 175 16.24 -3.36 1.25
C ALA A 175 16.72 -4.10 2.51
N SER A 176 17.80 -4.87 2.43
CA SER A 176 18.34 -5.63 3.58
C SER A 176 18.87 -4.76 4.71
N VAL A 177 19.17 -3.49 4.42
CA VAL A 177 19.62 -2.54 5.46
C VAL A 177 18.46 -2.02 6.32
N ILE A 178 17.21 -2.22 5.92
CA ILE A 178 16.05 -1.70 6.65
C ILE A 178 15.80 -2.58 7.87
N GLU A 179 15.98 -2.01 9.05
CA GLU A 179 15.71 -2.67 10.32
C GLU A 179 14.30 -2.39 10.85
N ARG A 180 13.69 -1.27 10.42
CA ARG A 180 12.32 -0.88 10.81
C ARG A 180 11.59 -0.18 9.68
N VAL A 181 10.30 -0.47 9.55
CA VAL A 181 9.40 0.27 8.67
C VAL A 181 8.24 0.84 9.49
N TYR A 182 8.09 2.14 9.47
CA TYR A 182 6.94 2.83 10.06
C TYR A 182 5.94 3.17 8.98
N VAL A 183 4.75 2.57 9.06
CA VAL A 183 3.65 2.84 8.13
C VAL A 183 2.65 3.77 8.81
N ALA A 184 2.35 4.88 8.18
CA ALA A 184 1.39 5.88 8.63
C ALA A 184 0.35 6.16 7.55
N GLY A 185 -0.68 6.93 7.90
CA GLY A 185 -1.70 7.42 6.97
C GLY A 185 -3.10 6.95 7.29
N GLY A 186 -4.06 7.41 6.48
CA GLY A 186 -5.49 7.18 6.70
C GLY A 186 -6.01 5.80 6.30
N ILE A 187 -5.20 4.96 5.67
CA ILE A 187 -5.60 3.62 5.18
C ILE A 187 -5.87 2.66 6.35
N GLY A 188 -5.49 3.06 7.54
CA GLY A 188 -5.94 2.47 8.77
C GLY A 188 -5.08 1.33 9.31
N SER A 189 -5.42 0.98 10.54
CA SER A 189 -4.83 -0.13 11.30
C SER A 189 -5.10 -1.51 10.68
N GLY A 190 -5.84 -1.57 9.57
CA GLY A 190 -6.31 -2.81 8.96
C GLY A 190 -5.42 -3.36 7.84
N ILE A 191 -4.29 -2.71 7.51
CA ILE A 191 -3.41 -3.24 6.45
C ILE A 191 -2.77 -4.56 6.90
N ASN A 192 -3.02 -5.61 6.14
CA ASN A 192 -2.29 -6.87 6.27
C ASN A 192 -0.92 -6.71 5.61
N MET A 193 0.14 -6.58 6.43
CA MET A 193 1.50 -6.34 5.93
C MET A 193 2.00 -7.48 5.05
N LYS A 194 1.63 -8.74 5.34
CA LYS A 194 1.97 -9.87 4.49
C LYS A 194 1.36 -9.71 3.09
N ASN A 195 0.11 -9.30 3.00
CA ASN A 195 -0.56 -9.06 1.73
C ASN A 195 0.03 -7.85 1.00
N ALA A 196 0.39 -6.79 1.71
CA ALA A 196 1.07 -5.63 1.13
C ALA A 196 2.45 -5.98 0.54
N VAL A 197 3.22 -6.87 1.20
CA VAL A 197 4.47 -7.44 0.64
C VAL A 197 4.17 -8.36 -0.54
N THR A 198 3.15 -9.22 -0.43
CA THR A 198 2.76 -10.16 -1.51
C THR A 198 2.46 -9.45 -2.83
N ILE A 199 1.86 -8.28 -2.79
CA ILE A 199 1.59 -7.48 -4.00
C ILE A 199 2.76 -6.57 -4.41
N GLY A 200 3.85 -6.55 -3.65
CA GLY A 200 5.01 -5.71 -3.92
C GLY A 200 4.79 -4.22 -3.64
N MET A 201 3.99 -3.90 -2.63
CA MET A 201 3.80 -2.53 -2.17
C MET A 201 4.94 -2.08 -1.24
N PHE A 202 5.42 -2.99 -0.41
CA PHE A 202 6.52 -2.79 0.54
C PHE A 202 7.66 -3.77 0.27
N PRO A 203 8.89 -3.45 0.69
CA PRO A 203 10.03 -4.36 0.59
C PRO A 203 9.77 -5.69 1.30
N ASP A 204 10.33 -6.78 0.77
CA ASP A 204 10.24 -8.10 1.38
C ASP A 204 11.28 -8.26 2.50
N ILE A 205 10.91 -7.79 3.68
CA ILE A 205 11.70 -7.86 4.92
C ILE A 205 10.86 -8.57 6.00
N PRO A 206 11.47 -8.99 7.15
CA PRO A 206 10.75 -9.62 8.23
C PRO A 206 9.52 -8.81 8.68
N LEU A 207 8.36 -9.47 8.78
CA LEU A 207 7.08 -8.79 9.08
C LEU A 207 7.08 -8.11 10.46
N GLU A 208 7.87 -8.60 11.41
CA GLU A 208 8.06 -7.99 12.73
C GLU A 208 8.72 -6.61 12.69
N ASN A 209 9.36 -6.27 11.58
CA ASN A 209 9.98 -4.95 11.39
C ASN A 209 8.97 -3.87 10.97
N PHE A 210 7.73 -4.25 10.62
CA PHE A 210 6.68 -3.30 10.25
C PHE A 210 5.91 -2.82 11.47
N HIS A 211 5.77 -1.49 11.60
CA HIS A 211 5.07 -0.82 12.69
C HIS A 211 4.05 0.17 12.14
N TYR A 212 2.77 -0.10 12.30
CA TYR A 212 1.74 0.88 11.97
C TYR A 212 1.62 1.91 13.11
N ILE A 213 1.73 3.20 12.79
CA ILE A 213 1.76 4.29 13.77
C ILE A 213 0.58 5.27 13.66
N GLY A 214 -0.45 4.91 12.90
CA GLY A 214 -1.67 5.70 12.78
C GLY A 214 -1.52 6.96 11.92
N ASN A 215 -2.39 7.93 12.16
CA ASN A 215 -2.30 9.23 11.49
C ASN A 215 -1.19 10.07 12.14
N SER A 216 0.03 9.89 11.65
CA SER A 216 1.22 10.53 12.19
C SER A 216 1.21 12.05 11.99
N SER A 217 0.60 12.54 10.92
CA SER A 217 0.45 13.98 10.65
C SER A 217 -0.42 14.65 11.70
N GLN A 218 -1.55 14.02 12.09
CA GLN A 218 -2.41 14.52 13.16
C GLN A 218 -1.73 14.44 14.52
N THR A 219 -1.10 13.31 14.84
CA THR A 219 -0.40 13.11 16.11
C THR A 219 0.74 14.11 16.27
N GLY A 220 1.51 14.35 15.19
CA GLY A 220 2.60 15.31 15.20
C GLY A 220 2.10 16.75 15.34
N ALA A 221 1.00 17.13 14.66
CA ALA A 221 0.38 18.44 14.85
C ALA A 221 -0.08 18.67 16.30
N TYR A 222 -0.67 17.63 16.90
CA TYR A 222 -1.07 17.67 18.30
C TYR A 222 0.13 17.84 19.25
N ALA A 223 1.21 17.09 19.01
CA ALA A 223 2.45 17.22 19.77
C ALA A 223 3.04 18.64 19.69
N MET A 224 2.99 19.27 18.50
CA MET A 224 3.46 20.65 18.29
C MET A 224 2.58 21.69 19.01
N LEU A 225 1.30 21.43 19.20
CA LEU A 225 0.43 22.31 19.99
C LEU A 225 0.76 22.25 21.48
N LEU A 226 1.14 21.08 21.98
CA LEU A 226 1.41 20.86 23.41
C LEU A 226 2.85 21.16 23.84
N SER A 227 3.81 21.14 22.92
CA SER A 227 5.24 21.24 23.24
C SER A 227 5.98 22.19 22.28
N SER A 228 6.63 23.21 22.86
CA SER A 228 7.55 24.08 22.11
C SER A 228 8.75 23.30 21.58
N GLN A 229 9.25 22.33 22.34
CA GLN A 229 10.36 21.47 21.94
C GLN A 229 9.99 20.62 20.71
N ALA A 230 8.77 20.04 20.68
CA ALA A 230 8.29 19.30 19.51
C ALA A 230 8.19 20.21 18.28
N ARG A 231 7.74 21.46 18.47
CA ARG A 231 7.67 22.46 17.40
C ARG A 231 9.04 22.81 16.85
N GLU A 232 10.01 23.08 17.71
CA GLU A 232 11.38 23.36 17.33
C GLU A 232 12.00 22.18 16.58
N LYS A 233 11.78 20.94 17.05
CA LYS A 233 12.29 19.73 16.41
C LYS A 233 11.70 19.52 15.01
N VAL A 234 10.41 19.76 14.78
CA VAL A 234 9.81 19.68 13.44
C VAL A 234 10.47 20.65 12.46
N PHE A 235 10.75 21.90 12.89
CA PHE A 235 11.46 22.86 12.05
C PHE A 235 12.93 22.45 11.80
N GLU A 236 13.58 21.89 12.78
CA GLU A 236 14.95 21.34 12.64
C GLU A 236 14.95 20.19 11.62
N LEU A 237 14.05 19.20 11.77
CA LEU A 237 13.89 18.06 10.85
C LEU A 237 13.63 18.53 9.42
N GLY A 238 12.71 19.50 9.24
CA GLY A 238 12.40 20.03 7.90
C GLY A 238 13.59 20.73 7.22
N ARG A 239 14.59 21.21 7.99
CA ARG A 239 15.79 21.85 7.44
C ARG A 239 16.95 20.87 7.25
N SER A 240 17.01 19.79 8.02
CA SER A 240 18.10 18.82 8.02
C SER A 240 17.89 17.65 7.07
N MET A 241 16.64 17.30 6.73
CA MET A 241 16.36 16.23 5.78
C MET A 241 16.81 16.63 4.36
N THR A 242 17.56 15.75 3.72
CA THR A 242 17.87 15.86 2.29
C THR A 242 16.66 15.44 1.48
N TYR A 243 16.18 16.28 0.56
CA TYR A 243 15.09 15.93 -0.34
C TYR A 243 15.62 15.33 -1.64
N LEU A 244 15.11 14.15 -1.99
CA LEU A 244 15.38 13.46 -3.24
C LEU A 244 14.24 13.74 -4.23
N GLU A 245 14.55 14.41 -5.32
CA GLU A 245 13.60 14.61 -6.42
C GLU A 245 13.63 13.41 -7.34
N LEU A 246 12.65 12.51 -7.19
CA LEU A 246 12.61 11.22 -7.92
C LEU A 246 12.65 11.39 -9.43
N SER A 247 12.04 12.44 -9.97
CA SER A 247 12.01 12.70 -11.41
C SER A 247 13.39 12.98 -12.01
N ASN A 248 14.36 13.36 -11.18
CA ASN A 248 15.75 13.62 -11.59
C ASN A 248 16.66 12.39 -11.45
N GLU A 249 16.17 11.32 -10.81
CA GLU A 249 16.98 10.14 -10.56
C GLU A 249 17.06 9.24 -11.79
N PRO A 250 18.27 8.91 -12.27
CA PRO A 250 18.44 7.97 -13.37
C PRO A 250 17.81 6.61 -13.04
N GLY A 251 17.01 6.08 -13.97
CA GLY A 251 16.39 4.75 -13.82
C GLY A 251 15.09 4.75 -12.99
N TYR A 252 14.66 5.86 -12.39
CA TYR A 252 13.40 5.90 -11.64
C TYR A 252 12.19 5.44 -12.46
N MET A 253 12.08 5.88 -13.71
CA MET A 253 10.97 5.47 -14.58
C MET A 253 11.02 4.00 -14.96
N ASP A 254 12.21 3.44 -15.15
CA ASP A 254 12.37 2.00 -15.44
C ASP A 254 11.99 1.18 -14.21
N GLU A 255 12.38 1.62 -13.02
CA GLU A 255 11.98 1.00 -11.75
C GLU A 255 10.47 1.11 -11.50
N PHE A 256 9.85 2.27 -11.80
CA PHE A 256 8.40 2.43 -11.71
C PHE A 256 7.66 1.45 -12.64
N VAL A 257 8.10 1.31 -13.89
CA VAL A 257 7.51 0.36 -14.85
C VAL A 257 7.70 -1.08 -14.35
N ALA A 258 8.85 -1.42 -13.79
CA ALA A 258 9.12 -2.74 -13.21
C ALA A 258 8.25 -3.01 -11.99
N ALA A 259 8.01 -2.00 -11.16
CA ALA A 259 7.14 -2.07 -10.00
C ALA A 259 5.63 -2.10 -10.34
N CYS A 260 5.23 -1.79 -11.60
CA CYS A 260 3.85 -1.96 -12.08
C CYS A 260 3.51 -3.42 -12.43
N PHE A 261 4.03 -4.36 -11.66
CA PHE A 261 3.72 -5.80 -11.70
C PHE A 261 3.50 -6.32 -10.28
N LEU A 262 2.84 -7.46 -10.14
CA LEU A 262 2.65 -8.15 -8.87
C LEU A 262 3.65 -9.31 -8.75
N PRO A 263 4.52 -9.35 -7.74
CA PRO A 263 4.91 -8.22 -6.89
C PRO A 263 5.79 -7.22 -7.63
N HIS A 264 6.61 -7.69 -8.56
CA HIS A 264 7.60 -6.93 -9.34
C HIS A 264 8.04 -7.75 -10.57
N THR A 265 8.65 -7.14 -11.60
CA THR A 265 9.23 -7.89 -12.73
C THR A 265 10.44 -8.73 -12.29
N ASP A 266 11.21 -8.25 -11.31
CA ASP A 266 12.26 -9.04 -10.66
C ASP A 266 11.71 -9.74 -9.42
N GLY A 267 11.38 -11.04 -9.55
CA GLY A 267 10.92 -11.88 -8.45
C GLY A 267 11.99 -12.12 -7.37
N GLY A 268 13.26 -11.88 -7.66
CA GLY A 268 14.35 -12.00 -6.69
C GLY A 268 14.27 -10.99 -5.54
N LEU A 269 13.56 -9.88 -5.74
CA LEU A 269 13.29 -8.87 -4.70
C LEU A 269 12.23 -9.34 -3.68
N PHE A 270 11.50 -10.43 -3.96
CA PHE A 270 10.39 -10.93 -3.15
C PHE A 270 10.50 -12.44 -2.89
N PRO A 271 11.59 -12.89 -2.24
CA PRO A 271 11.83 -14.32 -2.02
C PRO A 271 10.81 -15.02 -1.11
N SER A 272 10.08 -14.25 -0.26
CA SER A 272 9.05 -14.82 0.61
C SER A 272 7.70 -15.01 -0.11
N VAL A 273 7.50 -14.40 -1.28
CA VAL A 273 6.24 -14.44 -2.01
C VAL A 273 6.14 -15.72 -2.82
N GLN A 274 5.16 -16.56 -2.45
CA GLN A 274 4.83 -17.79 -3.17
C GLN A 274 3.54 -17.58 -3.95
N ILE A 275 3.59 -17.80 -5.25
CA ILE A 275 2.44 -17.81 -6.14
C ILE A 275 1.98 -19.26 -6.28
N GLY A 276 0.71 -19.49 -6.03
CA GLY A 276 0.11 -20.83 -5.99
C GLY A 276 -0.15 -21.46 -7.37
#